data_972abcfcfb6fc8ae04a1ba8b3c691bc3
#
_entry.id   972abcfcfb6fc8ae04a1ba8b3c691bc3
#
_cell.length_a   1.000
_cell.length_b   1.000
_cell.length_c   1.000
_cell.angle_alpha   90.00
_cell.angle_beta   90.00
_cell.angle_gamma   90.00
#
_symmetry.space_group_name_H-M   'P 1'
#
loop_
_entity.id
_entity.type
_entity.pdbx_description
1 polymer ?
#
loop_
_entity_poly.entity_id
_entity_poly.type
_entity_poly.pdbx_seq_one_letter_code
_entity_poly.pdbx_strand_id
1 'polypeptide(L)'
;ILFRRTERIVSEQPWYQGGYRANIVVYSIAKLVYDAGQRALALDLGKIWQDQALSPRVEAQLATAAKVINGVITATSGNVTEYAKREACWTRVRDADVPWPTALAQELSTAAAERARELEGKKDQVVLKGIEAQSMVIKQGGPFWQEVRDWAYDNHELTEKDSGIIRDAIGGFVSDKQA
;
A
#
# COMPACT_ATOMS: atom_id res chain seq x y z
N ILE A 1 3.50 9.47 2.84
CA ILE A 1 2.86 10.65 3.48
C ILE A 1 2.27 10.23 4.83
N LEU A 2 1.27 9.34 4.87
CA LEU A 2 0.52 8.95 6.06
C LEU A 2 1.44 8.56 7.23
N PHE A 3 2.40 7.63 7.02
CA PHE A 3 3.33 7.20 8.05
C PHE A 3 4.16 8.39 8.62
N ARG A 4 4.75 9.20 7.75
CA ARG A 4 5.61 10.33 8.17
C ARG A 4 4.82 11.41 8.92
N ARG A 5 3.61 11.70 8.48
CA ARG A 5 2.75 12.64 9.20
C ARG A 5 2.36 12.11 10.57
N THR A 6 1.96 10.83 10.67
CA THR A 6 1.63 10.19 11.95
C THR A 6 2.85 10.12 12.87
N GLU A 7 4.04 9.84 12.32
CA GLU A 7 5.30 9.83 13.08
C GLU A 7 5.57 11.19 13.73
N ARG A 8 5.37 12.28 12.98
CA ARG A 8 5.50 13.65 13.48
C ARG A 8 4.47 13.93 14.57
N ILE A 9 3.20 13.60 14.31
CA ILE A 9 2.11 13.76 15.28
C ILE A 9 2.46 13.08 16.61
N VAL A 10 2.93 11.83 16.58
CA VAL A 10 3.34 11.09 17.78
C VAL A 10 4.50 11.78 18.49
N SER A 11 5.51 12.21 17.75
CA SER A 11 6.71 12.84 18.32
C SER A 11 6.44 14.18 19.02
N GLU A 12 5.41 14.91 18.57
CA GLU A 12 5.01 16.20 19.12
C GLU A 12 4.05 16.08 20.34
N GLN A 13 3.63 14.84 20.69
CA GLN A 13 2.70 14.65 21.81
C GLN A 13 3.39 14.80 23.16
N PRO A 14 2.81 15.56 24.12
CA PRO A 14 3.39 15.77 25.45
C PRO A 14 3.60 14.48 26.26
N TRP A 15 2.80 13.45 26.00
CA TRP A 15 2.90 12.15 26.68
C TRP A 15 3.99 11.24 26.10
N TYR A 16 4.52 11.56 24.91
CA TYR A 16 5.53 10.72 24.25
C TYR A 16 6.92 11.00 24.81
N GLN A 17 7.46 10.03 25.52
CA GLN A 17 8.78 10.14 26.16
C GLN A 17 9.89 9.39 25.38
N GLY A 18 9.63 9.00 24.14
CA GLY A 18 10.53 8.16 23.34
C GLY A 18 10.23 6.66 23.46
N GLY A 19 10.83 5.90 22.56
CA GLY A 19 10.64 4.46 22.47
C GLY A 19 9.41 4.06 21.64
N TYR A 20 9.50 2.90 21.01
CA TYR A 20 8.40 2.21 20.29
C TYR A 20 7.63 3.05 19.26
N ARG A 21 8.18 4.19 18.82
CA ARG A 21 7.50 5.16 17.93
C ARG A 21 6.92 4.49 16.68
N ALA A 22 7.71 3.67 15.99
CA ALA A 22 7.26 2.98 14.79
C ALA A 22 6.05 2.06 15.07
N ASN A 23 6.06 1.34 16.19
CA ASN A 23 4.94 0.50 16.60
C ASN A 23 3.67 1.33 16.88
N ILE A 24 3.81 2.44 17.62
CA ILE A 24 2.70 3.35 17.91
C ILE A 24 2.11 3.88 16.60
N VAL A 25 2.95 4.35 15.68
CA VAL A 25 2.54 4.90 14.38
C VAL A 25 1.77 3.86 13.56
N VAL A 26 2.36 2.67 13.37
CA VAL A 26 1.73 1.61 12.56
C VAL A 26 0.39 1.19 13.14
N TYR A 27 0.32 0.97 14.45
CA TYR A 27 -0.92 0.57 15.10
C TYR A 27 -1.98 1.68 15.13
N SER A 28 -1.57 2.97 15.19
CA SER A 28 -2.51 4.10 15.12
C SER A 28 -3.16 4.17 13.74
N ILE A 29 -2.39 3.99 12.70
CA ILE A 29 -2.90 3.93 11.31
C ILE A 29 -3.80 2.70 11.14
N ALA A 30 -3.36 1.52 11.58
CA ALA A 30 -4.13 0.30 11.48
C ALA A 30 -5.47 0.38 12.22
N LYS A 31 -5.47 0.98 13.41
CA LYS A 31 -6.69 1.22 14.22
C LYS A 31 -7.66 2.17 13.52
N LEU A 32 -7.15 3.29 12.99
CA LEU A 32 -7.98 4.23 12.24
C LEU A 32 -8.62 3.57 11.01
N VAL A 33 -7.82 2.81 10.24
CA VAL A 33 -8.31 2.09 9.05
C VAL A 33 -9.35 1.03 9.44
N TYR A 34 -9.09 0.28 10.50
CA TYR A 34 -10.04 -0.73 11.01
C TYR A 34 -11.37 -0.09 11.44
N ASP A 35 -11.32 0.97 12.25
CA ASP A 35 -12.51 1.65 12.76
C ASP A 35 -13.32 2.34 11.65
N ALA A 36 -12.64 2.90 10.65
CA ALA A 36 -13.27 3.42 9.44
C ALA A 36 -13.99 2.28 8.69
N GLY A 37 -13.32 1.15 8.49
CA GLY A 37 -13.87 -0.02 7.81
C GLY A 37 -15.14 -0.56 8.46
N GLN A 38 -15.19 -0.60 9.81
CA GLN A 38 -16.42 -0.97 10.56
C GLN A 38 -17.62 -0.04 10.27
N ARG A 39 -17.37 1.14 9.71
CA ARG A 39 -18.36 2.16 9.34
C ARG A 39 -18.56 2.29 7.82
N ALA A 40 -18.04 1.32 7.05
CA ALA A 40 -17.99 1.37 5.58
C ALA A 40 -17.29 2.63 5.03
N LEU A 41 -16.35 3.19 5.80
CA LEU A 41 -15.49 4.31 5.44
C LEU A 41 -14.07 3.87 5.17
N ALA A 42 -13.30 4.72 4.50
CA ALA A 42 -11.88 4.52 4.23
C ALA A 42 -11.15 5.86 4.21
N LEU A 43 -9.83 5.86 4.41
CA LEU A 43 -9.00 7.03 4.16
C LEU A 43 -9.07 7.40 2.68
N ASP A 44 -9.28 8.67 2.37
CA ASP A 44 -9.20 9.18 1.00
C ASP A 44 -7.72 9.30 0.59
N LEU A 45 -7.16 8.19 0.11
CA LEU A 45 -5.75 8.13 -0.27
C LEU A 45 -5.45 9.02 -1.48
N GLY A 46 -6.41 9.21 -2.38
CA GLY A 46 -6.31 10.12 -3.51
C GLY A 46 -6.13 11.57 -3.05
N LYS A 47 -6.98 12.03 -2.12
CA LYS A 47 -6.89 13.36 -1.54
C LYS A 47 -5.60 13.55 -0.73
N ILE A 48 -5.22 12.58 0.10
CA ILE A 48 -3.95 12.61 0.84
C ILE A 48 -2.75 12.75 -0.10
N TRP A 49 -2.78 12.06 -1.24
CA TRP A 49 -1.73 12.15 -2.24
C TRP A 49 -1.72 13.51 -2.95
N GLN A 50 -2.88 14.02 -3.34
CA GLN A 50 -3.02 15.31 -4.01
C GLN A 50 -2.58 16.46 -3.10
N ASP A 51 -3.05 16.48 -1.85
CA ASP A 51 -2.79 17.56 -0.89
C ASP A 51 -1.40 17.44 -0.23
N GLN A 52 -0.72 16.29 -0.38
CA GLN A 52 0.53 15.94 0.33
C GLN A 52 0.41 16.14 1.86
N ALA A 53 -0.79 16.02 2.38
CA ALA A 53 -1.15 16.29 3.78
C ALA A 53 -2.29 15.38 4.27
N LEU A 54 -2.46 15.34 5.58
CA LEU A 54 -3.66 14.82 6.23
C LEU A 54 -4.57 15.98 6.60
N SER A 55 -5.89 15.75 6.62
CA SER A 55 -6.80 16.75 7.14
C SER A 55 -6.65 16.91 8.66
N PRO A 56 -6.93 18.07 9.22
CA PRO A 56 -6.79 18.31 10.67
C PRO A 56 -7.58 17.33 11.54
N ARG A 57 -8.73 16.85 11.07
CA ARG A 57 -9.54 15.88 11.82
C ARG A 57 -8.93 14.48 11.78
N VAL A 58 -8.33 14.08 10.67
CA VAL A 58 -7.59 12.81 10.58
C VAL A 58 -6.35 12.88 11.47
N GLU A 59 -5.61 14.00 11.48
CA GLU A 59 -4.46 14.19 12.37
C GLU A 59 -4.86 14.12 13.85
N ALA A 60 -5.93 14.80 14.25
CA ALA A 60 -6.45 14.75 15.61
C ALA A 60 -6.89 13.33 16.03
N GLN A 61 -7.51 12.59 15.11
CA GLN A 61 -7.89 11.19 15.35
C GLN A 61 -6.68 10.28 15.51
N LEU A 62 -5.65 10.46 14.69
CA LEU A 62 -4.40 9.72 14.84
C LEU A 62 -3.69 10.03 16.16
N ALA A 63 -3.68 11.30 16.60
CA ALA A 63 -3.14 11.69 17.90
C ALA A 63 -3.88 11.01 19.06
N THR A 64 -5.23 10.99 18.98
CA THR A 64 -6.08 10.32 19.97
C THR A 64 -5.83 8.81 20.01
N ALA A 65 -5.81 8.17 18.84
CA ALA A 65 -5.52 6.75 18.72
C ALA A 65 -4.11 6.41 19.25
N ALA A 66 -3.11 7.22 18.91
CA ALA A 66 -1.73 7.01 19.33
C ALA A 66 -1.57 7.02 20.85
N LYS A 67 -2.27 7.90 21.55
CA LYS A 67 -2.27 7.94 23.01
C LYS A 67 -2.82 6.64 23.64
N VAL A 68 -3.97 6.18 23.14
CA VAL A 68 -4.58 4.93 23.60
C VAL A 68 -3.67 3.73 23.30
N ILE A 69 -3.16 3.67 22.09
CA ILE A 69 -2.31 2.58 21.62
C ILE A 69 -0.98 2.52 22.39
N ASN A 70 -0.37 3.67 22.69
CA ASN A 70 0.82 3.69 23.54
C ASN A 70 0.53 3.00 24.88
N GLY A 71 -0.60 3.29 25.52
CA GLY A 71 -1.02 2.61 26.76
C GLY A 71 -1.18 1.09 26.56
N VAL A 72 -1.78 0.66 25.46
CA VAL A 72 -2.00 -0.77 25.14
C VAL A 72 -0.68 -1.51 24.95
N ILE A 73 0.22 -0.99 24.11
CA ILE A 73 1.47 -1.70 23.78
C ILE A 73 2.50 -1.69 24.92
N THR A 74 2.49 -0.65 25.76
CA THR A 74 3.38 -0.54 26.91
C THR A 74 2.88 -1.25 28.17
N ALA A 75 1.62 -1.68 28.19
CA ALA A 75 1.03 -2.41 29.32
C ALA A 75 1.54 -3.86 29.47
N THR A 76 2.50 -4.30 28.65
CA THR A 76 3.12 -5.61 28.76
C THR A 76 4.25 -5.59 29.80
N SER A 77 4.38 -6.69 30.53
CA SER A 77 5.52 -6.91 31.44
C SER A 77 6.79 -7.40 30.75
N GLY A 78 6.71 -7.68 29.44
CA GLY A 78 7.82 -8.20 28.64
C GLY A 78 8.39 -7.18 27.66
N ASN A 79 9.15 -7.68 26.67
CA ASN A 79 9.68 -6.85 25.61
C ASN A 79 8.57 -6.32 24.72
N VAL A 80 8.36 -5.01 24.74
CA VAL A 80 7.31 -4.32 23.98
C VAL A 80 7.44 -4.55 22.47
N THR A 81 8.64 -4.55 21.93
CA THR A 81 8.87 -4.77 20.50
C THR A 81 8.45 -6.17 20.06
N GLU A 82 8.75 -7.18 20.87
CA GLU A 82 8.35 -8.56 20.59
C GLU A 82 6.83 -8.76 20.82
N TYR A 83 6.27 -8.11 21.82
CA TYR A 83 4.83 -8.11 22.03
C TYR A 83 4.08 -7.47 20.87
N ALA A 84 4.57 -6.34 20.35
CA ALA A 84 3.96 -5.63 19.23
C ALA A 84 3.97 -6.43 17.90
N LYS A 85 4.75 -7.52 17.80
CA LYS A 85 4.73 -8.42 16.63
C LYS A 85 3.66 -9.51 16.72
N ARG A 86 3.01 -9.67 17.86
CA ARG A 86 2.08 -10.78 18.12
C ARG A 86 0.64 -10.38 17.78
N GLU A 87 -0.13 -11.34 17.30
CA GLU A 87 -1.56 -11.17 17.05
C GLU A 87 -2.32 -10.71 18.30
N ALA A 88 -1.92 -11.20 19.49
CA ALA A 88 -2.51 -10.75 20.76
C ALA A 88 -2.39 -9.24 21.00
N CYS A 89 -1.33 -8.58 20.51
CA CYS A 89 -1.21 -7.13 20.56
C CYS A 89 -2.22 -6.48 19.62
N TRP A 90 -2.33 -6.97 18.38
CA TRP A 90 -3.31 -6.45 17.43
C TRP A 90 -4.74 -6.60 17.95
N THR A 91 -5.09 -7.75 18.52
CA THR A 91 -6.41 -7.97 19.12
C THR A 91 -6.72 -6.92 20.18
N ARG A 92 -5.78 -6.62 21.08
CA ARG A 92 -5.97 -5.60 22.10
C ARG A 92 -6.08 -4.18 21.52
N VAL A 93 -5.28 -3.86 20.51
CA VAL A 93 -5.34 -2.58 19.82
C VAL A 93 -6.67 -2.43 19.08
N ARG A 94 -7.09 -3.48 18.37
CA ARG A 94 -8.37 -3.51 17.64
C ARG A 94 -9.55 -3.26 18.57
N ASP A 95 -9.55 -3.91 19.74
CA ASP A 95 -10.65 -3.87 20.68
C ASP A 95 -10.56 -2.66 21.65
N ALA A 96 -9.47 -1.87 21.57
CA ALA A 96 -9.31 -0.67 22.37
C ALA A 96 -10.36 0.39 21.97
N ASP A 97 -10.95 1.02 22.98
CA ASP A 97 -11.93 2.10 22.76
C ASP A 97 -11.19 3.40 22.39
N VAL A 98 -11.31 3.79 21.13
CA VAL A 98 -10.83 5.07 20.63
C VAL A 98 -12.03 5.91 20.23
N PRO A 99 -12.26 7.07 20.87
CA PRO A 99 -13.37 7.93 20.54
C PRO A 99 -13.43 8.26 19.05
N TRP A 100 -14.63 8.16 18.46
CA TRP A 100 -14.85 8.44 17.04
C TRP A 100 -15.70 9.71 16.86
N PRO A 101 -15.09 10.85 16.48
CA PRO A 101 -15.84 12.08 16.24
C PRO A 101 -16.75 11.94 15.00
N THR A 102 -18.02 12.32 15.14
CA THR A 102 -18.98 12.24 14.01
C THR A 102 -18.52 13.04 12.79
N ALA A 103 -17.88 14.19 13.01
CA ALA A 103 -17.36 15.03 11.93
C ALA A 103 -16.20 14.42 11.16
N LEU A 104 -15.54 13.37 11.69
CA LEU A 104 -14.44 12.68 10.99
C LEU A 104 -14.92 12.00 9.70
N ALA A 105 -16.16 11.49 9.70
CA ALA A 105 -16.73 10.83 8.53
C ALA A 105 -16.76 11.73 7.27
N GLN A 106 -16.84 13.05 7.45
CA GLN A 106 -16.84 14.03 6.37
C GLN A 106 -15.48 14.18 5.66
N GLU A 107 -14.42 13.73 6.32
CA GLU A 107 -13.02 13.80 5.81
C GLU A 107 -12.56 12.46 5.19
N LEU A 108 -13.42 11.46 5.24
CA LEU A 108 -13.14 10.11 4.76
C LEU A 108 -13.93 9.82 3.48
N SER A 109 -13.43 8.90 2.70
CA SER A 109 -14.11 8.34 1.54
C SER A 109 -14.98 7.15 1.95
N THR A 110 -15.86 6.68 1.05
CA THR A 110 -16.52 5.40 1.26
C THR A 110 -15.59 4.24 0.89
N ALA A 111 -15.68 3.14 1.61
CA ALA A 111 -14.89 1.96 1.31
C ALA A 111 -15.13 1.43 -0.13
N ALA A 112 -16.34 1.62 -0.65
CA ALA A 112 -16.69 1.25 -2.02
C ALA A 112 -15.97 2.14 -3.06
N ALA A 113 -15.91 3.46 -2.82
CA ALA A 113 -15.23 4.39 -3.72
C ALA A 113 -13.71 4.13 -3.76
N GLU A 114 -13.08 3.85 -2.62
CA GLU A 114 -11.65 3.52 -2.56
C GLU A 114 -11.34 2.20 -3.28
N ARG A 115 -12.17 1.17 -3.10
CA ARG A 115 -12.02 -0.09 -3.84
C ARG A 115 -12.16 0.11 -5.35
N ALA A 116 -13.10 0.94 -5.79
CA ALA A 116 -13.26 1.26 -7.21
C ALA A 116 -12.02 1.95 -7.78
N ARG A 117 -11.46 2.94 -7.08
CA ARG A 117 -10.21 3.61 -7.47
C ARG A 117 -9.01 2.66 -7.50
N GLU A 118 -8.90 1.76 -6.52
CA GLU A 118 -7.84 0.76 -6.49
C GLU A 118 -7.90 -0.19 -7.69
N LEU A 119 -9.10 -0.63 -8.06
CA LEU A 119 -9.31 -1.50 -9.22
C LEU A 119 -8.99 -0.78 -10.53
N GLU A 120 -9.36 0.49 -10.66
CA GLU A 120 -9.03 1.31 -11.82
C GLU A 120 -7.51 1.53 -11.92
N GLY A 121 -6.84 1.92 -10.83
CA GLY A 121 -5.39 2.08 -10.81
C GLY A 121 -4.63 0.78 -11.13
N LYS A 122 -5.15 -0.39 -10.74
CA LYS A 122 -4.57 -1.68 -11.15
C LYS A 122 -4.69 -1.93 -12.65
N LYS A 123 -5.82 -1.55 -13.27
CA LYS A 123 -6.00 -1.66 -14.72
C LYS A 123 -5.02 -0.75 -15.46
N ASP A 124 -4.91 0.50 -15.02
CA ASP A 124 -4.00 1.47 -15.61
C ASP A 124 -2.53 1.00 -15.51
N GLN A 125 -2.16 0.40 -14.37
CA GLN A 125 -0.82 -0.15 -14.19
C GLN A 125 -0.53 -1.32 -15.12
N VAL A 126 -1.50 -2.16 -15.41
CA VAL A 126 -1.36 -3.25 -16.39
C VAL A 126 -1.14 -2.68 -17.80
N VAL A 127 -1.93 -1.67 -18.18
CA VAL A 127 -1.77 -0.99 -19.49
C VAL A 127 -0.41 -0.34 -19.62
N LEU A 128 0.05 0.40 -18.58
CA LEU A 128 1.37 1.03 -18.58
C LEU A 128 2.50 0.00 -18.71
N LYS A 129 2.45 -1.11 -17.99
CA LYS A 129 3.43 -2.20 -18.12
C LYS A 129 3.42 -2.81 -19.52
N GLY A 130 2.25 -2.97 -20.13
CA GLY A 130 2.12 -3.43 -21.50
C GLY A 130 2.80 -2.49 -22.48
N ILE A 131 2.59 -1.17 -22.37
CA ILE A 131 3.23 -0.15 -23.21
C ILE A 131 4.76 -0.15 -23.01
N GLU A 132 5.24 -0.28 -21.77
CA GLU A 132 6.68 -0.36 -21.47
C GLU A 132 7.32 -1.60 -22.12
N ALA A 133 6.67 -2.75 -22.01
CA ALA A 133 7.14 -4.00 -22.62
C ALA A 133 7.15 -3.90 -24.15
N GLN A 134 6.11 -3.37 -24.78
CA GLN A 134 6.07 -3.11 -26.21
C GLN A 134 7.21 -2.18 -26.66
N SER A 135 7.41 -1.08 -25.93
CA SER A 135 8.48 -0.12 -26.19
C SER A 135 9.86 -0.78 -26.12
N MET A 136 10.06 -1.66 -25.11
CA MET A 136 11.30 -2.43 -24.98
C MET A 136 11.53 -3.37 -26.16
N VAL A 137 10.49 -4.10 -26.58
CA VAL A 137 10.57 -5.01 -27.74
C VAL A 137 10.95 -4.26 -29.00
N ILE A 138 10.29 -3.14 -29.27
CA ILE A 138 10.58 -2.31 -30.46
C ILE A 138 11.99 -1.73 -30.40
N LYS A 139 12.42 -1.25 -29.23
CA LYS A 139 13.75 -0.66 -29.04
C LYS A 139 14.89 -1.64 -29.27
N GLN A 140 14.74 -2.88 -28.85
CA GLN A 140 15.76 -3.92 -29.05
C GLN A 140 15.83 -4.37 -30.53
N GLY A 141 14.69 -4.36 -31.22
CA GLY A 141 14.60 -4.71 -32.64
C GLY A 141 14.67 -6.21 -32.93
N GLY A 142 14.25 -6.58 -34.13
CA GLY A 142 14.14 -7.97 -34.58
C GLY A 142 15.42 -8.83 -34.45
N PRO A 143 16.62 -8.31 -34.81
CA PRO A 143 17.86 -9.07 -34.70
C PRO A 143 18.16 -9.55 -33.27
N PHE A 144 17.94 -8.71 -32.26
CA PHE A 144 18.10 -9.08 -30.84
C PHE A 144 17.17 -10.25 -30.47
N TRP A 145 15.90 -10.16 -30.84
CA TRP A 145 14.91 -11.20 -30.51
C TRP A 145 15.18 -12.50 -31.26
N GLN A 146 15.85 -12.42 -32.42
CA GLN A 146 16.32 -13.59 -33.17
C GLN A 146 17.41 -14.31 -32.41
N GLU A 147 18.40 -13.58 -31.87
CA GLU A 147 19.47 -14.16 -31.04
C GLU A 147 18.90 -14.78 -29.75
N VAL A 148 17.93 -14.11 -29.10
CA VAL A 148 17.25 -14.64 -27.91
C VAL A 148 16.53 -15.95 -28.25
N ARG A 149 15.82 -16.01 -29.37
CA ARG A 149 15.14 -17.24 -29.82
C ARG A 149 16.12 -18.38 -30.02
N ASP A 150 17.20 -18.13 -30.74
CA ASP A 150 18.18 -19.16 -31.11
C ASP A 150 18.88 -19.67 -29.83
N TRP A 151 19.30 -18.79 -28.94
CA TRP A 151 19.83 -19.17 -27.63
C TRP A 151 18.85 -20.01 -26.80
N ALA A 152 17.62 -19.57 -26.70
CA ALA A 152 16.62 -20.24 -25.88
C ALA A 152 16.17 -21.60 -26.46
N TYR A 153 16.22 -21.74 -27.79
CA TYR A 153 16.01 -23.01 -28.49
C TYR A 153 17.11 -24.01 -28.16
N ASP A 154 18.37 -23.58 -28.25
CA ASP A 154 19.53 -24.42 -27.96
C ASP A 154 19.59 -24.90 -26.50
N ASN A 155 19.04 -24.11 -25.57
CA ASN A 155 18.99 -24.41 -24.14
C ASN A 155 17.65 -25.04 -23.68
N HIS A 156 16.73 -25.33 -24.60
CA HIS A 156 15.42 -25.91 -24.30
C HIS A 156 14.56 -25.08 -23.29
N GLU A 157 14.70 -23.74 -23.31
CA GLU A 157 14.03 -22.82 -22.36
C GLU A 157 12.68 -22.28 -22.89
N LEU A 158 12.28 -22.62 -24.13
CA LEU A 158 11.04 -22.10 -24.72
C LEU A 158 9.89 -23.10 -24.61
N THR A 159 8.75 -22.59 -24.11
CA THR A 159 7.47 -23.25 -24.34
C THR A 159 6.92 -22.89 -25.73
N GLU A 160 5.91 -23.61 -26.19
CA GLU A 160 5.23 -23.31 -27.46
C GLU A 160 4.65 -21.89 -27.48
N LYS A 161 4.12 -21.44 -26.33
CA LYS A 161 3.60 -20.09 -26.15
C LYS A 161 4.70 -19.03 -26.27
N ASP A 162 5.84 -19.24 -25.62
CA ASP A 162 6.97 -18.31 -25.64
C ASP A 162 7.55 -18.18 -27.04
N SER A 163 7.64 -19.29 -27.77
CA SER A 163 8.07 -19.32 -29.17
C SER A 163 7.17 -18.47 -30.08
N GLY A 164 5.85 -18.46 -29.80
CA GLY A 164 4.91 -17.60 -30.49
C GLY A 164 5.18 -16.11 -30.20
N ILE A 165 5.36 -15.74 -28.93
CA ILE A 165 5.62 -14.37 -28.50
C ILE A 165 6.93 -13.83 -29.09
N ILE A 166 8.02 -14.62 -29.04
CA ILE A 166 9.30 -14.21 -29.61
C ILE A 166 9.21 -14.03 -31.13
N ARG A 167 8.48 -14.88 -31.83
CA ARG A 167 8.28 -14.74 -33.28
C ARG A 167 7.56 -13.41 -33.61
N ASP A 168 6.54 -13.04 -32.83
CA ASP A 168 5.84 -11.78 -33.01
C ASP A 168 6.76 -10.58 -32.69
N ALA A 169 7.61 -10.69 -31.66
CA ALA A 169 8.61 -9.68 -31.31
C ALA A 169 9.67 -9.50 -32.42
N ILE A 170 10.11 -10.57 -33.09
CA ILE A 170 11.00 -10.50 -34.28
C ILE A 170 10.33 -9.71 -35.39
N GLY A 171 9.02 -9.88 -35.60
CA GLY A 171 8.24 -9.15 -36.59
C GLY A 171 7.91 -7.70 -36.21
N GLY A 172 8.26 -7.28 -34.99
CA GLY A 172 7.94 -5.96 -34.47
C GLY A 172 6.49 -5.80 -34.01
N PHE A 173 5.76 -6.91 -33.86
CA PHE A 173 4.37 -6.93 -33.42
C PHE A 173 4.29 -7.61 -32.05
N VAL A 174 3.89 -6.83 -31.03
CA VAL A 174 3.53 -7.38 -29.71
C VAL A 174 2.14 -6.87 -29.38
N SER A 175 1.20 -7.77 -29.19
CA SER A 175 -0.16 -7.38 -28.79
C SER A 175 -0.20 -7.02 -27.28
N ASP A 176 -1.17 -6.20 -26.88
CA ASP A 176 -1.39 -5.82 -25.47
C ASP A 176 -1.61 -7.02 -24.53
N LYS A 177 -1.89 -8.20 -25.07
CA LYS A 177 -2.04 -9.45 -24.30
C LYS A 177 -0.74 -10.24 -24.16
N GLN A 178 0.29 -9.88 -24.93
CA GLN A 178 1.59 -10.58 -24.98
C GLN A 178 2.69 -9.76 -24.27
N ALA A 179 2.46 -8.47 -24.05
CA ALA A 179 3.30 -7.58 -23.24
C ALA A 179 2.88 -7.64 -21.76
#